data_43e2c296562ad31a14f69599068e370b
#
_entry.id   43e2c296562ad31a14f69599068e370b
#
_cell.length_a   1.000
_cell.length_b   1.000
_cell.length_c   1.000
_cell.angle_alpha   90.00
_cell.angle_beta   90.00
_cell.angle_gamma   90.00
#
_symmetry.space_group_name_H-M   'P 1'
#
loop_
_entity.id
_entity.type
_entity.pdbx_description
1 polymer ?
#
loop_
_entity_poly.entity_id
_entity_poly.type
_entity_poly.pdbx_seq_one_letter_code
_entity_poly.pdbx_strand_id
1 'polypeptide(L)'
;MKGQEWYQEHDIAEAYDDKRFSRGGRFIDRREKEAVVEALSPVGEKRILEVACGTGRFTAMLADRGADIVGVDISEAMLEQGRRKARTAGVDGSIEFVQADGGRLPFPDDHFDSVFAMRFFHLAPDPQEFMAELCRVSGGQVFFDTFKRYSARSIYSWALPMGSRLYSEREVRELLVGAGLKLADAGHDFFVPYGFYRQVPGWVAGPFRALDTAVVRSSVGDRLASVSYWNARVSE
;
A
#
# COMPACT_ATOMS: atom_id res chain seq x y z
N MET A 1 -9.27 -7.66 -18.01
CA MET A 1 -8.64 -7.19 -16.79
C MET A 1 -7.13 -7.48 -16.84
N LYS A 2 -6.41 -6.67 -17.61
CA LYS A 2 -4.95 -6.85 -17.86
C LYS A 2 -4.03 -6.54 -16.66
N GLY A 3 -4.56 -6.22 -15.48
CA GLY A 3 -3.74 -5.79 -14.35
C GLY A 3 -3.32 -6.91 -13.41
N GLN A 4 -4.19 -7.85 -13.11
CA GLN A 4 -3.90 -8.94 -12.15
C GLN A 4 -3.09 -10.07 -12.79
N GLU A 5 -3.38 -10.44 -14.04
CA GLU A 5 -2.65 -11.47 -14.78
C GLU A 5 -1.16 -11.12 -14.95
N TRP A 6 -0.84 -9.84 -15.13
CA TRP A 6 0.53 -9.35 -15.30
C TRP A 6 1.41 -9.61 -14.07
N TYR A 7 0.86 -9.56 -12.86
CA TYR A 7 1.62 -9.81 -11.62
C TYR A 7 1.86 -11.30 -11.35
N GLN A 8 1.27 -12.20 -12.12
CA GLN A 8 1.42 -13.65 -11.94
C GLN A 8 2.61 -14.24 -12.72
N GLU A 9 3.28 -13.44 -13.57
CA GLU A 9 4.43 -13.87 -14.35
C GLU A 9 5.72 -13.84 -13.51
N HIS A 10 6.50 -14.92 -13.53
CA HIS A 10 7.73 -15.07 -12.73
C HIS A 10 8.79 -14.01 -13.05
N ASP A 11 9.02 -13.73 -14.34
CA ASP A 11 10.02 -12.74 -14.79
C ASP A 11 9.68 -11.32 -14.27
N ILE A 12 8.40 -11.04 -14.07
CA ILE A 12 7.93 -9.77 -13.55
C ILE A 12 8.19 -9.68 -12.04
N ALA A 13 7.96 -10.77 -11.31
CA ALA A 13 8.20 -10.81 -9.87
C ALA A 13 9.69 -10.61 -9.54
N GLU A 14 10.61 -11.20 -10.32
CA GLU A 14 12.06 -11.02 -10.13
C GLU A 14 12.53 -9.58 -10.36
N ALA A 15 12.05 -8.94 -11.42
CA ALA A 15 12.45 -7.57 -11.78
C ALA A 15 11.61 -6.48 -11.09
N TYR A 16 10.61 -6.85 -10.28
CA TYR A 16 9.59 -5.93 -9.77
C TYR A 16 10.18 -4.81 -8.91
N ASP A 17 11.00 -5.17 -7.94
CA ASP A 17 11.56 -4.20 -7.00
C ASP A 17 12.58 -3.28 -7.68
N ASP A 18 13.47 -3.84 -8.49
CA ASP A 18 14.46 -3.05 -9.22
C ASP A 18 13.80 -2.06 -10.16
N LYS A 19 12.74 -2.46 -10.83
CA LYS A 19 12.00 -1.62 -11.76
C LYS A 19 11.24 -0.50 -11.06
N ARG A 20 10.73 -0.75 -9.83
CA ARG A 20 9.87 0.19 -9.13
C ARG A 20 10.57 1.05 -8.10
N PHE A 21 11.62 0.52 -7.45
CA PHE A 21 12.23 1.14 -6.28
C PHE A 21 13.71 1.49 -6.46
N SER A 22 14.28 1.29 -7.64
CA SER A 22 15.60 1.83 -8.00
C SER A 22 15.52 3.33 -8.32
N ARG A 23 16.66 3.96 -8.48
CA ARG A 23 16.79 5.39 -8.85
C ARG A 23 15.96 6.31 -7.95
N GLY A 24 15.13 7.15 -8.55
CA GLY A 24 14.20 8.02 -7.81
C GLY A 24 13.04 7.29 -7.15
N GLY A 25 12.70 6.07 -7.57
CA GLY A 25 11.68 5.23 -6.95
C GLY A 25 11.95 4.91 -5.48
N ARG A 26 13.22 4.94 -5.04
CA ARG A 26 13.62 4.78 -3.62
C ARG A 26 12.98 5.82 -2.68
N PHE A 27 12.68 7.02 -3.18
CA PHE A 27 12.01 8.05 -2.37
C PHE A 27 10.54 7.68 -2.11
N ILE A 28 9.90 7.02 -3.08
CA ILE A 28 8.55 6.48 -2.92
C ILE A 28 8.59 5.35 -1.89
N ASP A 29 9.48 4.37 -2.07
CA ASP A 29 9.62 3.22 -1.16
C ASP A 29 9.84 3.67 0.28
N ARG A 30 10.78 4.61 0.49
CA ARG A 30 11.06 5.16 1.82
C ARG A 30 9.81 5.78 2.45
N ARG A 31 9.12 6.65 1.72
CA ARG A 31 7.94 7.36 2.27
C ARG A 31 6.77 6.43 2.55
N GLU A 32 6.53 5.45 1.68
CA GLU A 32 5.49 4.44 1.91
C GLU A 32 5.83 3.58 3.16
N LYS A 33 7.10 3.19 3.35
CA LYS A 33 7.56 2.49 4.55
C LYS A 33 7.40 3.33 5.82
N GLU A 34 7.75 4.60 5.76
CA GLU A 34 7.54 5.56 6.86
C GLU A 34 6.05 5.65 7.21
N ALA A 35 5.16 5.81 6.21
CA ALA A 35 3.72 5.90 6.43
C ALA A 35 3.14 4.64 7.09
N VAL A 36 3.58 3.46 6.66
CA VAL A 36 3.16 2.19 7.28
C VAL A 36 3.63 2.10 8.73
N VAL A 37 4.90 2.43 9.00
CA VAL A 37 5.43 2.41 10.38
C VAL A 37 4.72 3.46 11.25
N GLU A 38 4.55 4.68 10.77
CA GLU A 38 3.83 5.75 11.48
C GLU A 38 2.41 5.32 11.86
N ALA A 39 1.68 4.71 10.92
CA ALA A 39 0.30 4.30 11.14
C ALA A 39 0.16 3.10 12.09
N LEU A 40 1.05 2.10 11.97
CA LEU A 40 0.91 0.83 12.68
C LEU A 40 1.67 0.79 14.02
N SER A 41 2.51 1.79 14.32
CA SER A 41 3.29 1.80 15.59
C SER A 41 2.42 1.92 16.83
N PRO A 42 2.83 1.27 17.95
CA PRO A 42 3.92 0.32 18.06
C PRO A 42 3.62 -0.97 17.32
N VAL A 43 4.62 -1.55 16.62
CA VAL A 43 4.42 -2.77 15.80
C VAL A 43 4.81 -4.06 16.52
N GLY A 44 5.69 -3.99 17.51
CA GLY A 44 6.11 -5.15 18.30
C GLY A 44 4.94 -5.80 19.01
N GLU A 45 4.94 -7.16 19.04
CA GLU A 45 3.90 -7.98 19.67
C GLU A 45 2.50 -7.90 19.02
N LYS A 46 2.35 -7.16 17.90
CA LYS A 46 1.10 -7.14 17.12
C LYS A 46 1.09 -8.25 16.10
N ARG A 47 -0.09 -8.84 15.93
CA ARG A 47 -0.40 -9.69 14.79
C ARG A 47 -0.95 -8.84 13.65
N ILE A 48 -0.19 -8.74 12.56
CA ILE A 48 -0.47 -7.83 11.45
C ILE A 48 -0.74 -8.63 10.17
N LEU A 49 -1.71 -8.20 9.39
CA LEU A 49 -1.97 -8.73 8.04
C LEU A 49 -1.61 -7.67 7.00
N GLU A 50 -0.77 -8.05 6.04
CA GLU A 50 -0.58 -7.31 4.78
C GLU A 50 -1.36 -7.99 3.65
N VAL A 51 -2.34 -7.29 3.05
CA VAL A 51 -3.08 -7.78 1.88
C VAL A 51 -2.48 -7.19 0.61
N ALA A 52 -2.33 -8.04 -0.42
CA ALA A 52 -1.59 -7.76 -1.65
C ALA A 52 -0.11 -7.40 -1.36
N CYS A 53 0.54 -8.24 -0.55
CA CYS A 53 1.90 -8.00 -0.07
C CYS A 53 2.97 -8.01 -1.18
N GLY A 54 2.65 -8.57 -2.36
CA GLY A 54 3.58 -8.69 -3.47
C GLY A 54 4.85 -9.42 -3.06
N THR A 55 6.01 -8.78 -3.27
CA THR A 55 7.32 -9.33 -2.91
C THR A 55 7.68 -9.15 -1.43
N GLY A 56 6.72 -8.82 -0.56
CA GLY A 56 6.90 -8.77 0.89
C GLY A 56 7.79 -7.63 1.41
N ARG A 57 7.87 -6.49 0.71
CA ARG A 57 8.78 -5.39 1.11
C ARG A 57 8.40 -4.71 2.42
N PHE A 58 7.10 -4.60 2.73
CA PHE A 58 6.63 -4.11 4.03
C PHE A 58 6.57 -5.24 5.05
N THR A 59 6.17 -6.45 4.62
CA THR A 59 6.15 -7.66 5.43
C THR A 59 7.51 -7.87 6.12
N ALA A 60 8.60 -7.94 5.35
CA ALA A 60 9.94 -8.12 5.90
C ALA A 60 10.37 -6.95 6.80
N MET A 61 10.01 -5.71 6.44
CA MET A 61 10.33 -4.52 7.22
C MET A 61 9.63 -4.52 8.60
N LEU A 62 8.38 -4.98 8.68
CA LEU A 62 7.62 -5.03 9.94
C LEU A 62 8.07 -6.20 10.81
N ALA A 63 8.38 -7.36 10.21
CA ALA A 63 8.96 -8.49 10.92
C ALA A 63 10.31 -8.13 11.58
N ASP A 64 11.18 -7.38 10.88
CA ASP A 64 12.44 -6.85 11.41
C ASP A 64 12.23 -5.90 12.62
N ARG A 65 11.02 -5.37 12.80
CA ARG A 65 10.60 -4.54 13.94
C ARG A 65 9.85 -5.31 15.02
N GLY A 66 9.80 -6.63 14.91
CA GLY A 66 9.22 -7.51 15.91
C GLY A 66 7.72 -7.76 15.77
N ALA A 67 7.12 -7.47 14.62
CA ALA A 67 5.73 -7.86 14.35
C ALA A 67 5.64 -9.36 14.02
N ASP A 68 4.56 -10.02 14.46
CA ASP A 68 4.07 -11.28 13.89
C ASP A 68 3.20 -10.96 12.68
N ILE A 69 3.67 -11.29 11.47
CA ILE A 69 3.05 -10.77 10.26
C ILE A 69 2.68 -11.86 9.25
N VAL A 70 1.47 -11.77 8.74
CA VAL A 70 0.98 -12.56 7.61
C VAL A 70 0.95 -11.69 6.36
N GLY A 71 1.58 -12.15 5.28
CA GLY A 71 1.52 -11.54 3.97
C GLY A 71 0.65 -12.35 3.02
N VAL A 72 -0.40 -11.75 2.49
CA VAL A 72 -1.31 -12.38 1.51
C VAL A 72 -1.13 -11.76 0.14
N ASP A 73 -1.00 -12.59 -0.88
CA ASP A 73 -1.06 -12.18 -2.29
C ASP A 73 -1.71 -13.27 -3.14
N ILE A 74 -2.32 -12.88 -4.25
CA ILE A 74 -2.91 -13.81 -5.21
C ILE A 74 -1.84 -14.50 -6.06
N SER A 75 -0.67 -13.91 -6.19
CA SER A 75 0.44 -14.37 -7.01
C SER A 75 1.45 -15.19 -6.20
N GLU A 76 1.48 -16.49 -6.43
CA GLU A 76 2.50 -17.36 -5.81
C GLU A 76 3.93 -16.94 -6.21
N ALA A 77 4.14 -16.48 -7.44
CA ALA A 77 5.43 -15.98 -7.88
C ALA A 77 5.95 -14.79 -7.06
N MET A 78 5.03 -13.88 -6.65
CA MET A 78 5.37 -12.78 -5.75
C MET A 78 5.71 -13.29 -4.35
N LEU A 79 4.91 -14.21 -3.81
CA LEU A 79 5.14 -14.80 -2.48
C LEU A 79 6.47 -15.57 -2.40
N GLU A 80 6.87 -16.27 -3.46
CA GLU A 80 8.18 -16.93 -3.53
C GLU A 80 9.33 -15.92 -3.42
N GLN A 81 9.23 -14.76 -4.07
CA GLN A 81 10.21 -13.68 -3.91
C GLN A 81 10.20 -13.16 -2.46
N GLY A 82 9.02 -12.99 -1.87
CA GLY A 82 8.86 -12.61 -0.46
C GLY A 82 9.55 -13.56 0.49
N ARG A 83 9.32 -14.87 0.34
CA ARG A 83 9.98 -15.92 1.15
C ARG A 83 11.50 -15.92 0.99
N ARG A 84 12.00 -15.69 -0.23
CA ARG A 84 13.45 -15.56 -0.49
C ARG A 84 14.06 -14.37 0.24
N LYS A 85 13.39 -13.21 0.19
CA LYS A 85 13.83 -11.99 0.90
C LYS A 85 13.80 -12.16 2.41
N ALA A 86 12.72 -12.73 2.95
CA ALA A 86 12.58 -12.98 4.38
C ALA A 86 13.73 -13.84 4.91
N ARG A 87 14.05 -14.94 4.20
CA ARG A 87 15.20 -15.80 4.54
C ARG A 87 16.53 -15.05 4.47
N THR A 88 16.74 -14.24 3.42
CA THR A 88 17.98 -13.45 3.27
C THR A 88 18.12 -12.41 4.37
N ALA A 89 17.02 -11.85 4.84
CA ALA A 89 16.99 -10.89 5.95
C ALA A 89 17.01 -11.53 7.34
N GLY A 90 16.83 -12.88 7.44
CA GLY A 90 16.81 -13.58 8.71
C GLY A 90 15.55 -13.35 9.55
N VAL A 91 14.43 -13.00 8.90
CA VAL A 91 13.14 -12.69 9.56
C VAL A 91 12.01 -13.66 9.19
N ASP A 92 12.33 -14.73 8.49
CA ASP A 92 11.36 -15.71 8.00
C ASP A 92 10.61 -16.45 9.12
N GLY A 93 11.18 -16.53 10.32
CA GLY A 93 10.52 -17.09 11.51
C GLY A 93 9.33 -16.29 12.05
N SER A 94 9.21 -15.01 11.65
CA SER A 94 8.13 -14.10 12.08
C SER A 94 7.16 -13.77 10.94
N ILE A 95 7.25 -14.47 9.81
CA ILE A 95 6.44 -14.19 8.62
C ILE A 95 5.76 -15.48 8.13
N GLU A 96 4.46 -15.37 7.93
CA GLU A 96 3.69 -16.36 7.16
C GLU A 96 3.28 -15.75 5.81
N PHE A 97 3.52 -16.48 4.70
CA PHE A 97 3.06 -16.08 3.36
C PHE A 97 1.96 -17.03 2.88
N VAL A 98 0.78 -16.47 2.61
CA VAL A 98 -0.43 -17.20 2.23
C VAL A 98 -0.91 -16.77 0.85
N GLN A 99 -1.12 -17.71 -0.05
CA GLN A 99 -1.75 -17.41 -1.34
C GLN A 99 -3.27 -17.37 -1.15
N ALA A 100 -3.88 -16.20 -1.34
CA ALA A 100 -5.33 -16.03 -1.29
C ALA A 100 -5.80 -14.78 -2.05
N ASP A 101 -7.09 -14.73 -2.33
CA ASP A 101 -7.76 -13.55 -2.85
C ASP A 101 -8.09 -12.59 -1.70
N GLY A 102 -7.68 -11.31 -1.83
CA GLY A 102 -7.96 -10.29 -0.83
C GLY A 102 -9.44 -9.95 -0.63
N GLY A 103 -10.32 -10.33 -1.58
CA GLY A 103 -11.77 -10.24 -1.43
C GLY A 103 -12.38 -11.42 -0.65
N ARG A 104 -11.58 -12.46 -0.35
CA ARG A 104 -12.01 -13.64 0.42
C ARG A 104 -10.85 -14.22 1.20
N LEU A 105 -10.56 -13.62 2.35
CA LEU A 105 -9.43 -13.97 3.18
C LEU A 105 -9.72 -15.24 4.02
N PRO A 106 -8.78 -16.20 4.08
CA PRO A 106 -8.97 -17.47 4.80
C PRO A 106 -8.72 -17.35 6.31
N PHE A 107 -9.16 -16.24 6.92
CA PHE A 107 -8.97 -15.98 8.35
C PHE A 107 -10.31 -15.73 9.04
N PRO A 108 -10.43 -16.03 10.33
CA PRO A 108 -11.62 -15.68 11.13
C PRO A 108 -11.78 -14.16 11.28
N ASP A 109 -12.95 -13.75 11.76
CA ASP A 109 -13.23 -12.38 12.13
C ASP A 109 -12.29 -11.93 13.27
N ASP A 110 -11.92 -10.66 13.29
CA ASP A 110 -11.13 -9.99 14.35
C ASP A 110 -9.76 -10.68 14.63
N HIS A 111 -9.20 -11.37 13.64
CA HIS A 111 -8.00 -12.20 13.81
C HIS A 111 -6.70 -11.43 13.95
N PHE A 112 -6.64 -10.21 13.42
CA PHE A 112 -5.45 -9.36 13.38
C PHE A 112 -5.66 -8.06 14.14
N ASP A 113 -4.67 -7.61 14.91
CA ASP A 113 -4.70 -6.31 15.58
C ASP A 113 -4.73 -5.14 14.58
N SER A 114 -4.07 -5.34 13.45
CA SER A 114 -4.02 -4.36 12.36
C SER A 114 -3.95 -5.05 11.00
N VAL A 115 -4.70 -4.53 10.05
CA VAL A 115 -4.71 -4.98 8.66
C VAL A 115 -4.32 -3.82 7.77
N PHE A 116 -3.45 -4.06 6.78
CA PHE A 116 -3.13 -3.00 5.83
C PHE A 116 -2.99 -3.51 4.40
N ALA A 117 -3.24 -2.61 3.44
CA ALA A 117 -3.11 -2.88 2.02
C ALA A 117 -2.51 -1.68 1.29
N MET A 118 -1.27 -1.82 0.83
CA MET A 118 -0.56 -0.77 0.13
C MET A 118 -0.53 -1.00 -1.38
N ARG A 119 -0.86 0.03 -2.15
CA ARG A 119 -0.83 -0.01 -3.62
C ARG A 119 -1.81 -1.01 -4.23
N PHE A 120 -2.92 -1.26 -3.54
CA PHE A 120 -3.91 -2.27 -3.88
C PHE A 120 -5.21 -1.66 -4.45
N PHE A 121 -5.82 -0.69 -3.76
CA PHE A 121 -7.15 -0.17 -4.09
C PHE A 121 -7.29 0.42 -5.49
N HIS A 122 -6.21 0.89 -6.09
CA HIS A 122 -6.24 1.40 -7.47
C HIS A 122 -6.41 0.28 -8.53
N LEU A 123 -6.28 -0.99 -8.15
CA LEU A 123 -6.45 -2.18 -8.98
C LEU A 123 -7.69 -2.99 -8.58
N ALA A 124 -8.27 -2.73 -7.40
CA ALA A 124 -9.39 -3.50 -6.88
C ALA A 124 -10.63 -3.39 -7.80
N PRO A 125 -11.16 -4.52 -8.30
CA PRO A 125 -12.35 -4.51 -9.15
C PRO A 125 -13.60 -4.12 -8.37
N ASP A 126 -13.77 -4.64 -7.17
CA ASP A 126 -14.82 -4.26 -6.21
C ASP A 126 -14.18 -3.79 -4.90
N PRO A 127 -13.92 -2.48 -4.74
CA PRO A 127 -13.30 -1.96 -3.53
C PRO A 127 -14.15 -2.12 -2.27
N GLN A 128 -15.48 -2.23 -2.41
CA GLN A 128 -16.37 -2.38 -1.26
C GLN A 128 -16.26 -3.80 -0.67
N GLU A 129 -16.23 -4.82 -1.51
CA GLU A 129 -16.02 -6.21 -1.09
C GLU A 129 -14.67 -6.36 -0.38
N PHE A 130 -13.60 -5.83 -0.98
CA PHE A 130 -12.28 -5.86 -0.37
C PHE A 130 -12.21 -5.10 0.96
N MET A 131 -12.83 -3.92 1.06
CA MET A 131 -12.83 -3.16 2.31
C MET A 131 -13.60 -3.89 3.41
N ALA A 132 -14.70 -4.55 3.08
CA ALA A 132 -15.47 -5.37 4.01
C ALA A 132 -14.65 -6.54 4.55
N GLU A 133 -13.87 -7.22 3.69
CA GLU A 133 -12.97 -8.31 4.11
C GLU A 133 -11.82 -7.81 5.00
N LEU A 134 -11.19 -6.68 4.67
CA LEU A 134 -10.18 -6.06 5.53
C LEU A 134 -10.75 -5.72 6.91
N CYS A 135 -11.96 -5.17 6.95
CA CYS A 135 -12.67 -4.88 8.20
C CYS A 135 -12.98 -6.15 8.98
N ARG A 136 -13.53 -7.18 8.33
CA ARG A 136 -13.94 -8.44 8.96
C ARG A 136 -12.81 -9.12 9.71
N VAL A 137 -11.62 -9.19 9.10
CA VAL A 137 -10.47 -9.88 9.72
C VAL A 137 -9.69 -8.98 10.69
N SER A 138 -10.03 -7.70 10.80
CA SER A 138 -9.37 -6.72 11.67
C SER A 138 -10.09 -6.52 12.98
N GLY A 139 -9.45 -6.82 14.10
CA GLY A 139 -9.95 -6.50 15.44
C GLY A 139 -9.76 -5.04 15.86
N GLY A 140 -9.12 -4.18 15.04
CA GLY A 140 -8.85 -2.81 15.49
C GLY A 140 -8.60 -1.79 14.40
N GLN A 141 -7.64 -2.00 13.54
CA GLN A 141 -7.13 -0.99 12.64
C GLN A 141 -7.01 -1.46 11.18
N VAL A 142 -7.48 -0.62 10.26
CA VAL A 142 -7.26 -0.81 8.81
C VAL A 142 -6.50 0.39 8.27
N PHE A 143 -5.36 0.14 7.59
CA PHE A 143 -4.54 1.16 6.96
C PHE A 143 -4.37 0.87 5.47
N PHE A 144 -4.54 1.86 4.60
CA PHE A 144 -4.43 1.68 3.15
C PHE A 144 -4.11 2.99 2.43
N ASP A 145 -3.70 2.89 1.16
CA ASP A 145 -3.51 4.06 0.30
C ASP A 145 -4.46 4.08 -0.89
N THR A 146 -4.70 5.29 -1.39
CA THR A 146 -5.43 5.52 -2.65
C THR A 146 -4.75 6.59 -3.49
N PHE A 147 -4.98 6.54 -4.80
CA PHE A 147 -4.66 7.67 -5.67
C PHE A 147 -5.80 8.67 -5.69
N LYS A 148 -5.45 9.95 -5.52
CA LYS A 148 -6.41 11.04 -5.41
C LYS A 148 -6.91 11.48 -6.80
N ARG A 149 -8.22 11.60 -6.94
CA ARG A 149 -8.88 11.97 -8.20
C ARG A 149 -8.58 13.42 -8.59
N TYR A 150 -8.68 14.35 -7.65
CA TYR A 150 -8.43 15.77 -7.87
C TYR A 150 -6.98 16.11 -7.51
N SER A 151 -6.04 15.74 -8.39
CA SER A 151 -4.61 15.90 -8.20
C SER A 151 -3.89 16.11 -9.53
N ALA A 152 -2.62 16.46 -9.51
CA ALA A 152 -1.78 16.50 -10.70
C ALA A 152 -1.76 15.15 -11.47
N ARG A 153 -2.02 14.04 -10.76
CA ARG A 153 -2.13 12.71 -11.35
C ARG A 153 -3.31 12.58 -12.32
N SER A 154 -4.43 13.27 -12.08
CA SER A 154 -5.60 13.18 -12.96
C SER A 154 -5.30 13.70 -14.37
N ILE A 155 -4.50 14.76 -14.47
CA ILE A 155 -4.04 15.32 -15.76
C ILE A 155 -3.15 14.27 -16.48
N TYR A 156 -2.23 13.69 -15.75
CA TYR A 156 -1.33 12.65 -16.27
C TYR A 156 -2.08 11.36 -16.68
N SER A 157 -3.10 10.97 -15.90
CA SER A 157 -3.93 9.78 -16.19
C SER A 157 -4.83 9.98 -17.41
N TRP A 158 -5.22 11.23 -17.70
CA TRP A 158 -5.95 11.57 -18.91
C TRP A 158 -5.05 11.46 -20.16
N ALA A 159 -3.79 11.90 -20.07
CA ALA A 159 -2.83 11.84 -21.16
C ALA A 159 -2.30 10.41 -21.42
N LEU A 160 -2.19 9.59 -20.37
CA LEU A 160 -1.70 8.22 -20.43
C LEU A 160 -2.67 7.31 -19.64
N PRO A 161 -3.64 6.66 -20.32
CA PRO A 161 -4.63 5.82 -19.66
C PRO A 161 -3.96 4.61 -18.99
N MET A 162 -3.71 4.71 -17.70
CA MET A 162 -2.99 3.70 -16.91
C MET A 162 -3.92 2.68 -16.23
N GLY A 163 -5.23 2.72 -16.50
CA GLY A 163 -6.21 1.79 -15.93
C GLY A 163 -6.33 1.82 -14.40
N SER A 164 -5.73 2.81 -13.75
CA SER A 164 -5.77 2.93 -12.29
C SER A 164 -7.01 3.69 -11.83
N ARG A 165 -7.75 3.13 -10.86
CA ARG A 165 -8.86 3.84 -10.22
C ARG A 165 -8.34 4.97 -9.34
N LEU A 166 -9.00 6.13 -9.47
CA LEU A 166 -8.73 7.32 -8.64
C LEU A 166 -9.93 7.55 -7.72
N TYR A 167 -9.64 7.96 -6.50
CA TYR A 167 -10.65 8.15 -5.46
C TYR A 167 -10.76 9.62 -5.05
N SER A 168 -11.97 10.10 -4.83
CA SER A 168 -12.23 11.29 -4.04
C SER A 168 -12.27 10.93 -2.56
N GLU A 169 -12.07 11.90 -1.69
CA GLU A 169 -12.19 11.70 -0.24
C GLU A 169 -13.59 11.22 0.15
N ARG A 170 -14.63 11.73 -0.53
CA ARG A 170 -16.01 11.30 -0.31
C ARG A 170 -16.19 9.79 -0.59
N GLU A 171 -15.69 9.30 -1.72
CA GLU A 171 -15.78 7.87 -2.06
C GLU A 171 -15.05 6.99 -1.04
N VAL A 172 -13.89 7.44 -0.54
CA VAL A 172 -13.19 6.68 0.52
C VAL A 172 -14.01 6.66 1.81
N ARG A 173 -14.61 7.79 2.21
CA ARG A 173 -15.49 7.83 3.39
C ARG A 173 -16.71 6.93 3.23
N GLU A 174 -17.31 6.89 2.04
CA GLU A 174 -18.42 5.98 1.72
C GLU A 174 -18.01 4.51 1.80
N LEU A 175 -16.80 4.16 1.29
CA LEU A 175 -16.23 2.81 1.43
C LEU A 175 -16.03 2.41 2.89
N LEU A 176 -15.47 3.30 3.70
CA LEU A 176 -15.23 3.04 5.13
C LEU A 176 -16.56 2.82 5.87
N VAL A 177 -17.51 3.71 5.69
CA VAL A 177 -18.84 3.62 6.35
C VAL A 177 -19.55 2.33 5.92
N GLY A 178 -19.51 1.99 4.62
CA GLY A 178 -20.13 0.77 4.10
C GLY A 178 -19.50 -0.53 4.63
N ALA A 179 -18.27 -0.47 5.13
CA ALA A 179 -17.59 -1.60 5.76
C ALA A 179 -17.60 -1.57 7.31
N GLY A 180 -18.28 -0.60 7.93
CA GLY A 180 -18.30 -0.47 9.40
C GLY A 180 -17.05 0.15 10.00
N LEU A 181 -16.29 0.92 9.21
CA LEU A 181 -15.06 1.58 9.64
C LEU A 181 -15.28 3.07 9.86
N LYS A 182 -14.57 3.64 10.83
CA LYS A 182 -14.48 5.09 11.07
C LYS A 182 -13.09 5.58 10.70
N LEU A 183 -13.03 6.66 9.91
CA LEU A 183 -11.76 7.33 9.61
C LEU A 183 -11.19 7.94 10.89
N ALA A 184 -9.99 7.52 11.28
CA ALA A 184 -9.26 8.05 12.42
C ALA A 184 -8.31 9.18 11.99
N ASP A 185 -7.57 8.99 10.89
CA ASP A 185 -6.60 9.95 10.37
C ASP A 185 -6.40 9.78 8.87
N ALA A 186 -5.97 10.85 8.19
CA ALA A 186 -5.63 10.83 6.79
C ALA A 186 -4.40 11.71 6.51
N GLY A 187 -3.42 11.14 5.83
CA GLY A 187 -2.25 11.86 5.34
C GLY A 187 -2.24 11.94 3.82
N HIS A 188 -1.70 13.03 3.28
CA HIS A 188 -1.57 13.21 1.84
C HIS A 188 -0.11 13.46 1.48
N ASP A 189 0.32 12.94 0.31
CA ASP A 189 1.70 13.13 -0.12
C ASP A 189 1.84 13.10 -1.64
N PHE A 190 3.02 13.50 -2.13
CA PHE A 190 3.39 13.51 -3.53
C PHE A 190 2.49 14.38 -4.40
N PHE A 191 2.83 15.65 -4.53
CA PHE A 191 2.25 16.51 -5.56
C PHE A 191 2.66 16.00 -6.95
N VAL A 192 3.94 15.67 -7.14
CA VAL A 192 4.46 15.10 -8.39
C VAL A 192 4.12 13.60 -8.48
N PRO A 193 3.55 13.15 -9.61
CA PRO A 193 3.18 11.74 -9.79
C PRO A 193 4.38 10.78 -9.67
N TYR A 194 4.13 9.58 -9.15
CA TYR A 194 5.14 8.52 -8.99
C TYR A 194 5.90 8.17 -10.27
N GLY A 195 5.25 8.28 -11.44
CA GLY A 195 5.89 8.02 -12.73
C GLY A 195 7.11 8.88 -12.98
N PHE A 196 7.08 10.13 -12.54
CA PHE A 196 8.24 11.03 -12.62
C PHE A 196 9.43 10.48 -11.81
N TYR A 197 9.22 10.19 -10.53
CA TYR A 197 10.29 9.69 -9.65
C TYR A 197 10.93 8.41 -10.16
N ARG A 198 10.16 7.51 -10.77
CA ARG A 198 10.67 6.24 -11.31
C ARG A 198 11.55 6.42 -12.55
N GLN A 199 11.33 7.48 -13.32
CA GLN A 199 12.05 7.73 -14.58
C GLN A 199 13.34 8.53 -14.38
N VAL A 200 13.43 9.37 -13.35
CA VAL A 200 14.57 10.24 -13.15
C VAL A 200 15.65 9.61 -12.27
N PRO A 201 16.93 9.94 -12.50
CA PRO A 201 18.02 9.54 -11.62
C PRO A 201 17.81 10.06 -10.18
N GLY A 202 18.35 9.34 -9.19
CA GLY A 202 18.18 9.71 -7.78
C GLY A 202 18.71 11.10 -7.40
N TRP A 203 19.75 11.59 -8.07
CA TRP A 203 20.31 12.93 -7.85
C TRP A 203 19.38 14.05 -8.34
N VAL A 204 18.55 13.78 -9.35
CA VAL A 204 17.47 14.68 -9.78
C VAL A 204 16.27 14.57 -8.85
N ALA A 205 15.86 13.34 -8.54
CA ALA A 205 14.68 13.07 -7.72
C ALA A 205 14.77 13.69 -6.32
N GLY A 206 15.97 13.75 -5.70
CA GLY A 206 16.16 14.24 -4.34
C GLY A 206 15.75 15.71 -4.15
N PRO A 207 16.30 16.67 -4.90
CA PRO A 207 15.87 18.07 -4.84
C PRO A 207 14.38 18.26 -5.15
N PHE A 208 13.85 17.54 -6.16
CA PHE A 208 12.42 17.56 -6.47
C PHE A 208 11.57 17.04 -5.32
N ARG A 209 12.02 15.98 -4.62
CA ARG A 209 11.30 15.46 -3.45
C ARG A 209 11.27 16.46 -2.29
N ALA A 210 12.35 17.19 -2.05
CA ALA A 210 12.38 18.22 -1.03
C ALA A 210 11.38 19.35 -1.33
N LEU A 211 11.34 19.82 -2.58
CA LEU A 211 10.37 20.81 -3.05
C LEU A 211 8.94 20.27 -2.97
N ASP A 212 8.71 19.06 -3.45
CA ASP A 212 7.42 18.36 -3.44
C ASP A 212 6.85 18.27 -2.00
N THR A 213 7.70 17.87 -1.05
CA THR A 213 7.33 17.82 0.37
C THR A 213 6.95 19.20 0.92
N ALA A 214 7.68 20.25 0.55
CA ALA A 214 7.36 21.61 0.97
C ALA A 214 6.02 22.10 0.38
N VAL A 215 5.75 21.77 -0.88
CA VAL A 215 4.47 22.07 -1.55
C VAL A 215 3.32 21.35 -0.87
N VAL A 216 3.43 20.03 -0.64
CA VAL A 216 2.37 19.21 -0.02
C VAL A 216 2.04 19.69 1.39
N ARG A 217 2.99 20.21 2.15
CA ARG A 217 2.74 20.79 3.48
C ARG A 217 1.93 22.10 3.46
N SER A 218 1.74 22.72 2.29
CA SER A 218 0.84 23.85 2.16
C SER A 218 -0.62 23.39 2.02
N SER A 219 -1.57 24.23 2.42
CA SER A 219 -3.02 23.93 2.31
C SER A 219 -3.49 23.66 0.88
N VAL A 220 -2.83 24.23 -0.12
CA VAL A 220 -3.12 24.01 -1.54
C VAL A 220 -2.48 22.71 -2.02
N GLY A 221 -1.23 22.46 -1.63
CA GLY A 221 -0.50 21.27 -2.02
C GLY A 221 -1.12 19.99 -1.43
N ASP A 222 -1.57 20.05 -0.19
CA ASP A 222 -2.30 18.97 0.46
C ASP A 222 -3.56 18.55 -0.32
N ARG A 223 -4.34 19.53 -0.82
CA ARG A 223 -5.51 19.26 -1.66
C ARG A 223 -5.17 18.64 -3.01
N LEU A 224 -4.02 18.98 -3.58
CA LEU A 224 -3.56 18.53 -4.89
C LEU A 224 -2.60 17.33 -4.83
N ALA A 225 -2.32 16.80 -3.67
CA ALA A 225 -1.49 15.63 -3.48
C ALA A 225 -2.01 14.43 -4.29
N SER A 226 -1.10 13.62 -4.82
CA SER A 226 -1.43 12.50 -5.72
C SER A 226 -1.80 11.22 -5.00
N VAL A 227 -1.39 11.08 -3.74
CA VAL A 227 -1.57 9.90 -2.91
C VAL A 227 -2.17 10.30 -1.58
N SER A 228 -3.09 9.49 -1.09
CA SER A 228 -3.63 9.61 0.26
C SER A 228 -3.42 8.31 1.02
N TYR A 229 -3.00 8.42 2.26
CA TYR A 229 -2.91 7.35 3.24
C TYR A 229 -4.06 7.49 4.21
N TRP A 230 -4.76 6.41 4.48
CA TRP A 230 -5.97 6.39 5.30
C TRP A 230 -5.78 5.44 6.47
N ASN A 231 -6.00 5.94 7.66
CA ASN A 231 -6.01 5.17 8.89
C ASN A 231 -7.44 5.13 9.42
N ALA A 232 -8.02 3.95 9.51
CA ALA A 232 -9.38 3.72 9.97
C ALA A 232 -9.42 2.76 11.16
N ARG A 233 -10.46 2.83 11.96
CA ARG A 233 -10.72 1.96 13.09
C ARG A 233 -12.03 1.22 12.89
N VAL A 234 -12.08 -0.02 13.32
CA VAL A 234 -13.33 -0.79 13.40
C VAL A 234 -14.29 -0.05 14.34
N SER A 235 -15.54 0.10 13.91
CA SER A 235 -16.57 0.74 14.74
C SER A 235 -17.01 -0.25 15.81
N GLU A 236 -17.01 0.17 17.07
CA GLU A 236 -17.63 -0.58 18.19
C GLU A 236 -19.13 -0.72 17.98
#